data_4a40ce0d5c0f4113090fd0955faf20cf
#
_entry.id   4a40ce0d5c0f4113090fd0955faf20cf
#
_cell.length_a   1.000
_cell.length_b   1.000
_cell.length_c   1.000
_cell.angle_alpha   90.00
_cell.angle_beta   90.00
_cell.angle_gamma   90.00
#
_symmetry.space_group_name_H-M   'P 1'
#
loop_
_entity.id
_entity.type
_entity.pdbx_description
1 polymer ?
#
loop_
_entity_poly.entity_id
_entity_poly.type
_entity_poly.pdbx_seq_one_letter_code
_entity_poly.pdbx_strand_id
1 'polypeptide(L)'
;MEKKTVVSVLIAAVIYAVMFVLGSTCGLIHPACYAYAGTVIPLLFGFVYLYTAARWQGFGAAAILNGVVLIIGLIAGEGNLAMVIGLIVLALLAELIRKSNGYDTLTGVRRSFIPLAFSFYAYSAHWWTDTEGSLAAAVAEMPAGYADRMAAVIHNTPMLIIMLVLTVPVAMLGIRLAEKVMKKQAASLK
;
A
#
# COMPACT_ATOMS: atom_id res chain seq x y z
N MET A 1 6.86 -19.17 18.19
CA MET A 1 7.29 -17.86 17.60
C MET A 1 8.01 -17.06 18.67
N GLU A 2 9.22 -16.61 18.42
CA GLU A 2 9.99 -15.83 19.42
C GLU A 2 9.35 -14.47 19.68
N LYS A 3 9.27 -14.04 20.95
CA LYS A 3 8.75 -12.72 21.34
C LYS A 3 9.41 -11.56 20.57
N LYS A 4 10.72 -11.69 20.28
CA LYS A 4 11.50 -10.71 19.51
C LYS A 4 11.00 -10.53 18.07
N THR A 5 10.53 -11.60 17.42
CA THR A 5 9.97 -11.53 16.06
C THR A 5 8.65 -10.78 16.05
N VAL A 6 7.76 -11.07 17.01
CA VAL A 6 6.45 -10.37 17.11
C VAL A 6 6.66 -8.88 17.31
N VAL A 7 7.51 -8.49 18.26
CA VAL A 7 7.82 -7.08 18.54
C VAL A 7 8.39 -6.38 17.30
N SER A 8 9.30 -7.05 16.58
CA SER A 8 9.87 -6.48 15.34
C SER A 8 8.82 -6.24 14.26
N VAL A 9 7.88 -7.18 14.09
CA VAL A 9 6.78 -7.05 13.11
C VAL A 9 5.79 -5.97 13.53
N LEU A 10 5.47 -5.85 14.82
CA LEU A 10 4.63 -4.76 15.33
C LEU A 10 5.25 -3.39 15.11
N ILE A 11 6.55 -3.23 15.36
CA ILE A 11 7.27 -1.99 15.07
C ILE A 11 7.20 -1.66 13.56
N ALA A 12 7.41 -2.65 12.70
CA ALA A 12 7.29 -2.48 11.26
C ALA A 12 5.87 -2.06 10.85
N ALA A 13 4.83 -2.65 11.45
CA ALA A 13 3.44 -2.30 11.22
C ALA A 13 3.14 -0.84 11.61
N VAL A 14 3.68 -0.37 12.75
CA VAL A 14 3.55 1.02 13.18
C VAL A 14 4.27 1.97 12.21
N ILE A 15 5.50 1.63 11.78
CA ILE A 15 6.23 2.42 10.78
C ILE A 15 5.44 2.48 9.47
N TYR A 16 4.88 1.34 9.03
CA TYR A 16 4.04 1.28 7.84
C TYR A 16 2.80 2.18 7.96
N ALA A 17 2.11 2.14 9.11
CA ALA A 17 0.97 3.01 9.39
C ALA A 17 1.34 4.50 9.30
N VAL A 18 2.44 4.91 9.93
CA VAL A 18 2.92 6.29 9.89
C VAL A 18 3.25 6.72 8.46
N MET A 19 3.98 5.88 7.70
CA MET A 19 4.32 6.18 6.31
C MET A 19 3.06 6.25 5.43
N PHE A 20 2.07 5.39 5.69
CA PHE A 20 0.80 5.39 4.96
C PHE A 20 0.02 6.69 5.21
N VAL A 21 -0.14 7.08 6.47
CA VAL A 21 -0.82 8.33 6.86
C VAL A 21 -0.10 9.55 6.29
N LEU A 22 1.23 9.62 6.41
CA LEU A 22 2.02 10.71 5.82
C LEU A 22 1.87 10.75 4.29
N GLY A 23 1.81 9.60 3.62
CA GLY A 23 1.56 9.51 2.19
C GLY A 23 0.17 10.02 1.81
N SER A 24 -0.86 9.75 2.61
CA SER A 24 -2.22 10.23 2.35
C SER A 24 -2.36 11.75 2.56
N THR A 25 -1.57 12.36 3.45
CA THR A 25 -1.60 13.82 3.65
C THR A 25 -1.12 14.63 2.45
N CYS A 26 -0.47 14.02 1.45
CA CYS A 26 -0.08 14.71 0.21
C CYS A 26 -1.29 15.27 -0.56
N GLY A 27 -2.49 14.76 -0.31
CA GLY A 27 -3.75 15.31 -0.81
C GLY A 27 -4.02 16.75 -0.40
N LEU A 28 -3.47 17.19 0.73
CA LEU A 28 -3.56 18.59 1.18
C LEU A 28 -2.81 19.55 0.25
N ILE A 29 -1.79 19.06 -0.47
CA ILE A 29 -1.04 19.86 -1.45
C ILE A 29 -1.84 19.94 -2.75
N HIS A 30 -2.25 18.80 -3.28
CA HIS A 30 -3.04 18.73 -4.51
C HIS A 30 -3.76 17.39 -4.61
N PRO A 31 -5.04 17.35 -5.07
CA PRO A 31 -5.81 16.10 -5.21
C PRO A 31 -5.10 15.00 -6.04
N ALA A 32 -4.38 15.38 -7.11
CA ALA A 32 -3.62 14.41 -7.90
C ALA A 32 -2.50 13.72 -7.10
N CYS A 33 -1.91 14.39 -6.11
CA CYS A 33 -0.91 13.77 -5.23
C CYS A 33 -1.53 12.63 -4.44
N TYR A 34 -2.75 12.83 -3.91
CA TYR A 34 -3.48 11.78 -3.22
C TYR A 34 -3.92 10.67 -4.17
N ALA A 35 -4.62 11.02 -5.25
CA ALA A 35 -5.19 10.04 -6.18
C ALA A 35 -4.13 9.08 -6.75
N TYR A 36 -2.90 9.57 -6.95
CA TYR A 36 -1.81 8.80 -7.53
C TYR A 36 -0.68 8.47 -6.54
N ALA A 37 -0.87 8.72 -5.25
CA ALA A 37 0.09 8.36 -4.19
C ALA A 37 0.46 6.88 -4.23
N GLY A 38 -0.51 6.02 -4.56
CA GLY A 38 -0.32 4.58 -4.69
C GLY A 38 0.77 4.16 -5.68
N THR A 39 1.16 5.03 -6.61
CA THR A 39 2.28 4.77 -7.52
C THR A 39 3.63 5.07 -6.88
N VAL A 40 3.73 6.11 -6.05
CA VAL A 40 5.00 6.61 -5.51
C VAL A 40 5.34 5.97 -4.16
N ILE A 41 4.36 5.82 -3.28
CA ILE A 41 4.52 5.29 -1.93
C ILE A 41 5.21 3.90 -1.88
N PRO A 42 5.01 2.99 -2.85
CA PRO A 42 5.72 1.71 -2.88
C PRO A 42 7.25 1.80 -2.85
N LEU A 43 7.84 2.93 -3.29
CA LEU A 43 9.28 3.16 -3.12
C LEU A 43 9.73 3.03 -1.67
N LEU A 44 8.91 3.49 -0.74
CA LEU A 44 9.18 3.45 0.70
C LEU A 44 8.66 2.16 1.34
N PHE A 45 7.49 1.69 0.92
CA PHE A 45 6.88 0.48 1.47
C PHE A 45 7.70 -0.78 1.26
N GLY A 46 8.52 -0.82 0.19
CA GLY A 46 9.46 -1.91 -0.06
C GLY A 46 10.42 -2.17 1.10
N PHE A 47 10.85 -1.13 1.82
CA PHE A 47 11.71 -1.26 3.00
C PHE A 47 11.01 -1.96 4.15
N VAL A 48 9.78 -1.54 4.45
CA VAL A 48 8.99 -2.13 5.54
C VAL A 48 8.59 -3.55 5.20
N TYR A 49 8.19 -3.80 3.94
CA TYR A 49 7.82 -5.14 3.51
C TYR A 49 9.01 -6.11 3.55
N LEU A 50 10.18 -5.72 3.02
CA LEU A 50 11.39 -6.54 3.10
C LEU A 50 11.74 -6.87 4.55
N TYR A 51 11.70 -5.88 5.44
CA TYR A 51 11.98 -6.09 6.86
C TYR A 51 11.00 -7.08 7.50
N THR A 52 9.69 -6.86 7.26
CA THR A 52 8.63 -7.73 7.80
C THR A 52 8.78 -9.15 7.27
N ALA A 53 8.99 -9.31 5.96
CA ALA A 53 9.14 -10.59 5.30
C ALA A 53 10.39 -11.36 5.77
N ALA A 54 11.50 -10.67 6.02
CA ALA A 54 12.72 -11.29 6.54
C ALA A 54 12.56 -11.78 7.98
N ARG A 55 11.73 -11.11 8.79
CA ARG A 55 11.44 -11.50 10.17
C ARG A 55 10.33 -12.55 10.28
N TRP A 56 9.41 -12.52 9.34
CA TRP A 56 8.25 -13.42 9.30
C TRP A 56 8.30 -14.26 8.02
N GLN A 57 9.07 -15.34 8.07
CA GLN A 57 9.24 -16.28 6.95
C GLN A 57 8.11 -17.32 6.92
N GLY A 58 6.86 -16.84 6.89
CA GLY A 58 5.65 -17.62 6.86
C GLY A 58 4.48 -16.81 6.31
N PHE A 59 3.30 -17.41 6.28
CA PHE A 59 2.06 -16.74 5.91
C PHE A 59 1.75 -15.59 6.88
N GLY A 60 1.34 -14.43 6.36
CA GLY A 60 0.80 -13.33 7.14
C GLY A 60 1.56 -12.01 7.04
N ALA A 61 2.75 -11.93 6.44
CA ALA A 61 3.49 -10.66 6.35
C ALA A 61 2.73 -9.59 5.55
N ALA A 62 2.19 -9.93 4.39
CA ALA A 62 1.38 -9.03 3.58
C ALA A 62 0.00 -8.78 4.22
N ALA A 63 -0.60 -9.82 4.83
CA ALA A 63 -1.88 -9.70 5.51
C ALA A 63 -1.81 -8.74 6.71
N ILE A 64 -0.73 -8.74 7.47
CA ILE A 64 -0.52 -7.80 8.58
C ILE A 64 -0.45 -6.36 8.05
N LEU A 65 0.31 -6.09 6.99
CA LEU A 65 0.45 -4.73 6.45
C LEU A 65 -0.86 -4.23 5.83
N ASN A 66 -1.58 -5.07 5.08
CA ASN A 66 -2.90 -4.70 4.57
C ASN A 66 -3.95 -4.57 5.68
N GLY A 67 -3.83 -5.37 6.74
CA GLY A 67 -4.64 -5.22 7.95
C GLY A 67 -4.44 -3.85 8.61
N VAL A 68 -3.21 -3.33 8.62
CA VAL A 68 -2.93 -1.96 9.09
C VAL A 68 -3.66 -0.92 8.24
N VAL A 69 -3.61 -1.05 6.91
CA VAL A 69 -4.33 -0.12 6.00
C VAL A 69 -5.83 -0.19 6.23
N LEU A 70 -6.38 -1.40 6.40
CA LEU A 70 -7.80 -1.61 6.70
C LEU A 70 -8.21 -0.92 8.01
N ILE A 71 -7.42 -1.08 9.07
CA ILE A 71 -7.69 -0.45 10.37
C ILE A 71 -7.64 1.08 10.22
N ILE A 72 -6.65 1.62 9.51
CA ILE A 72 -6.57 3.07 9.25
C ILE A 72 -7.82 3.56 8.52
N GLY A 73 -8.24 2.87 7.45
CA GLY A 73 -9.41 3.25 6.68
C GLY A 73 -10.71 3.22 7.51
N LEU A 74 -10.86 2.21 8.36
CA LEU A 74 -12.03 2.12 9.26
C LEU A 74 -12.03 3.24 10.30
N ILE A 75 -10.89 3.56 10.89
CA ILE A 75 -10.78 4.65 11.89
C ILE A 75 -10.99 6.02 11.22
N ALA A 76 -10.51 6.20 10.00
CA ALA A 76 -10.68 7.44 9.23
C ALA A 76 -12.10 7.65 8.68
N GLY A 77 -13.00 6.67 8.83
CA GLY A 77 -14.35 6.74 8.25
C GLY A 77 -14.41 6.44 6.74
N GLU A 78 -13.29 6.04 6.15
CA GLU A 78 -13.14 5.70 4.71
C GLU A 78 -13.58 4.26 4.39
N GLY A 79 -14.08 3.53 5.40
CA GLY A 79 -14.43 2.12 5.32
C GLY A 79 -15.54 1.85 4.31
N ASN A 80 -15.19 1.31 3.16
CA ASN A 80 -16.13 0.89 2.12
C ASN A 80 -15.83 -0.53 1.63
N LEU A 81 -16.82 -1.13 0.95
CA LEU A 81 -16.73 -2.53 0.51
C LEU A 81 -15.60 -2.75 -0.51
N ALA A 82 -15.38 -1.79 -1.43
CA ALA A 82 -14.33 -1.89 -2.43
C ALA A 82 -12.93 -1.92 -1.78
N MET A 83 -12.70 -1.06 -0.78
CA MET A 83 -11.47 -1.07 0.02
C MET A 83 -11.26 -2.41 0.72
N VAL A 84 -12.27 -2.90 1.45
CA VAL A 84 -12.17 -4.15 2.21
C VAL A 84 -11.85 -5.32 1.29
N ILE A 85 -12.61 -5.49 0.21
CA ILE A 85 -12.39 -6.59 -0.76
C ILE A 85 -11.03 -6.41 -1.43
N GLY A 86 -10.68 -5.20 -1.88
CA GLY A 86 -9.42 -4.92 -2.53
C GLY A 86 -8.22 -5.28 -1.64
N LEU A 87 -8.20 -4.84 -0.39
CA LEU A 87 -7.11 -5.14 0.55
C LEU A 87 -6.99 -6.63 0.86
N ILE A 88 -8.13 -7.34 1.03
CA ILE A 88 -8.13 -8.79 1.25
C ILE A 88 -7.58 -9.51 0.02
N VAL A 89 -8.05 -9.18 -1.18
CA VAL A 89 -7.60 -9.81 -2.42
C VAL A 89 -6.10 -9.58 -2.64
N LEU A 90 -5.62 -8.34 -2.46
CA LEU A 90 -4.20 -8.02 -2.60
C LEU A 90 -3.34 -8.74 -1.58
N ALA A 91 -3.79 -8.85 -0.31
CA ALA A 91 -3.11 -9.61 0.71
C ALA A 91 -3.01 -11.11 0.36
N LEU A 92 -4.12 -11.71 -0.06
CA LEU A 92 -4.16 -13.11 -0.46
C LEU A 92 -3.27 -13.39 -1.67
N LEU A 93 -3.32 -12.54 -2.71
CA LEU A 93 -2.44 -12.65 -3.88
C LEU A 93 -0.97 -12.57 -3.47
N ALA A 94 -0.59 -11.60 -2.63
CA ALA A 94 0.77 -11.46 -2.14
C ALA A 94 1.22 -12.71 -1.38
N GLU A 95 0.39 -13.23 -0.47
CA GLU A 95 0.71 -14.43 0.31
C GLU A 95 0.80 -15.69 -0.55
N LEU A 96 -0.09 -15.86 -1.53
CA LEU A 96 -0.04 -16.99 -2.48
C LEU A 96 1.21 -16.95 -3.35
N ILE A 97 1.55 -15.78 -3.88
CA ILE A 97 2.78 -15.59 -4.67
C ILE A 97 4.00 -15.87 -3.80
N ARG A 98 4.01 -15.41 -2.55
CA ARG A 98 5.11 -15.67 -1.63
C ARG A 98 5.22 -17.15 -1.29
N LYS A 99 4.09 -17.83 -1.03
CA LYS A 99 4.05 -19.27 -0.80
C LYS A 99 4.62 -20.07 -1.98
N SER A 100 4.23 -19.72 -3.21
CA SER A 100 4.66 -20.45 -4.41
C SER A 100 6.14 -20.22 -4.78
N ASN A 101 6.74 -19.11 -4.33
CA ASN A 101 8.16 -18.78 -4.59
C ASN A 101 9.07 -18.99 -3.36
N GLY A 102 8.52 -19.45 -2.24
CA GLY A 102 9.23 -19.63 -0.97
C GLY A 102 9.13 -18.42 -0.04
N TYR A 103 8.70 -18.67 1.19
CA TYR A 103 8.59 -17.62 2.22
C TYR A 103 9.94 -17.05 2.66
N ASP A 104 11.00 -17.83 2.50
CA ASP A 104 12.37 -17.54 2.89
C ASP A 104 13.26 -17.07 1.71
N THR A 105 12.64 -16.72 0.56
CA THR A 105 13.38 -16.33 -0.65
C THR A 105 13.20 -14.86 -0.99
N LEU A 106 14.26 -14.22 -1.51
CA LEU A 106 14.18 -12.88 -2.08
C LEU A 106 13.23 -12.81 -3.28
N THR A 107 13.18 -13.87 -4.09
CA THR A 107 12.24 -13.95 -5.22
C THR A 107 10.80 -13.93 -4.76
N GLY A 108 10.48 -14.67 -3.69
CA GLY A 108 9.16 -14.64 -3.06
C GLY A 108 8.78 -13.25 -2.58
N VAL A 109 9.71 -12.55 -1.91
CA VAL A 109 9.49 -11.18 -1.43
C VAL A 109 9.29 -10.20 -2.58
N ARG A 110 10.16 -10.22 -3.60
CA ARG A 110 10.06 -9.31 -4.76
C ARG A 110 8.72 -9.43 -5.48
N ARG A 111 8.33 -10.67 -5.81
CA ARG A 111 7.11 -10.93 -6.57
C ARG A 111 5.84 -10.65 -5.78
N SER A 112 5.83 -10.99 -4.49
CA SER A 112 4.68 -10.75 -3.62
C SER A 112 4.51 -9.28 -3.24
N PHE A 113 5.55 -8.47 -3.36
CA PHE A 113 5.44 -7.02 -3.14
C PHE A 113 4.64 -6.33 -4.25
N ILE A 114 4.59 -6.89 -5.46
CA ILE A 114 3.84 -6.28 -6.57
C ILE A 114 2.36 -6.09 -6.22
N PRO A 115 1.56 -7.12 -5.86
CA PRO A 115 0.18 -6.89 -5.46
C PRO A 115 0.07 -6.00 -4.22
N LEU A 116 0.95 -6.14 -3.24
CA LEU A 116 0.92 -5.32 -2.04
C LEU A 116 1.11 -3.82 -2.34
N ALA A 117 1.86 -3.47 -3.37
CA ALA A 117 2.09 -2.09 -3.79
C ALA A 117 0.79 -1.36 -4.20
N PHE A 118 -0.27 -2.10 -4.55
CA PHE A 118 -1.57 -1.53 -4.90
C PHE A 118 -2.47 -1.24 -3.69
N SER A 119 -2.01 -1.47 -2.46
CA SER A 119 -2.82 -1.30 -1.25
C SER A 119 -3.38 0.11 -1.08
N PHE A 120 -2.61 1.14 -1.50
CA PHE A 120 -3.11 2.52 -1.45
C PHE A 120 -4.24 2.76 -2.46
N TYR A 121 -4.17 2.15 -3.65
CA TYR A 121 -5.27 2.23 -4.62
C TYR A 121 -6.52 1.48 -4.13
N ALA A 122 -6.35 0.35 -3.44
CA ALA A 122 -7.48 -0.33 -2.81
C ALA A 122 -8.11 0.53 -1.70
N TYR A 123 -7.29 1.22 -0.90
CA TYR A 123 -7.75 2.16 0.11
C TYR A 123 -8.54 3.32 -0.50
N SER A 124 -8.02 3.96 -1.53
CA SER A 124 -8.62 5.10 -2.20
C SER A 124 -9.63 4.73 -3.30
N ALA A 125 -9.99 3.45 -3.42
CA ALA A 125 -10.86 2.95 -4.51
C ALA A 125 -12.24 3.64 -4.56
N HIS A 126 -12.74 4.14 -3.42
CA HIS A 126 -14.02 4.84 -3.34
C HIS A 126 -14.13 6.02 -4.32
N TRP A 127 -13.04 6.70 -4.64
CA TRP A 127 -13.03 7.79 -5.61
C TRP A 127 -13.50 7.36 -7.01
N TRP A 128 -13.35 6.09 -7.37
CA TRP A 128 -13.75 5.53 -8.67
C TRP A 128 -14.93 4.58 -8.58
N THR A 129 -15.24 4.02 -7.40
CA THR A 129 -16.35 3.08 -7.20
C THR A 129 -17.59 3.74 -6.64
N ASP A 130 -17.44 4.86 -5.94
CA ASP A 130 -18.51 5.73 -5.41
C ASP A 130 -18.13 7.20 -5.59
N THR A 131 -17.99 7.61 -6.85
CA THR A 131 -17.52 8.95 -7.23
C THR A 131 -18.42 10.06 -6.67
N GLU A 132 -19.73 9.91 -6.78
CA GLU A 132 -20.70 10.92 -6.34
C GLU A 132 -20.66 11.11 -4.82
N GLY A 133 -20.69 10.01 -4.06
CA GLY A 133 -20.60 10.05 -2.60
C GLY A 133 -19.26 10.64 -2.13
N SER A 134 -18.15 10.24 -2.77
CA SER A 134 -16.81 10.74 -2.44
C SER A 134 -16.65 12.24 -2.72
N LEU A 135 -17.18 12.73 -3.85
CA LEU A 135 -17.13 14.16 -4.17
C LEU A 135 -18.04 14.97 -3.24
N ALA A 136 -19.21 14.45 -2.88
CA ALA A 136 -20.11 15.11 -1.91
C ALA A 136 -19.45 15.23 -0.53
N ALA A 137 -18.79 14.19 -0.04
CA ALA A 137 -18.01 14.22 1.19
C ALA A 137 -16.87 15.25 1.11
N ALA A 138 -16.15 15.29 -0.02
CA ALA A 138 -15.08 16.27 -0.22
C ALA A 138 -15.58 17.72 -0.24
N VAL A 139 -16.79 17.98 -0.73
CA VAL A 139 -17.41 19.33 -0.65
C VAL A 139 -17.68 19.73 0.81
N ALA A 140 -18.07 18.76 1.66
CA ALA A 140 -18.40 19.01 3.05
C ALA A 140 -17.16 19.17 3.95
N GLU A 141 -16.07 18.45 3.65
CA GLU A 141 -14.93 18.28 4.56
C GLU A 141 -13.66 19.00 4.13
N MET A 142 -13.52 19.26 2.81
CA MET A 142 -12.28 19.81 2.25
C MET A 142 -12.40 21.29 1.90
N PRO A 143 -11.29 22.02 1.75
CA PRO A 143 -11.31 23.42 1.34
C PRO A 143 -12.04 23.64 0.00
N ALA A 144 -12.65 24.81 -0.16
CA ALA A 144 -13.38 25.20 -1.37
C ALA A 144 -12.59 24.93 -2.66
N GLY A 145 -13.25 24.35 -3.65
CA GLY A 145 -12.66 23.98 -4.94
C GLY A 145 -11.79 22.71 -4.93
N TYR A 146 -11.66 22.01 -3.79
CA TYR A 146 -10.94 20.74 -3.75
C TYR A 146 -11.70 19.66 -4.54
N ALA A 147 -13.02 19.54 -4.34
CA ALA A 147 -13.84 18.56 -5.01
C ALA A 147 -13.81 18.73 -6.55
N ASP A 148 -13.85 19.96 -7.05
CA ASP A 148 -13.77 20.22 -8.51
C ASP A 148 -12.42 19.77 -9.09
N ARG A 149 -11.33 20.07 -8.39
CA ARG A 149 -9.98 19.61 -8.81
C ARG A 149 -9.86 18.09 -8.71
N MET A 150 -10.44 17.46 -7.68
CA MET A 150 -10.45 16.01 -7.54
C MET A 150 -11.28 15.35 -8.65
N ALA A 151 -12.44 15.90 -8.99
CA ALA A 151 -13.27 15.43 -10.09
C ALA A 151 -12.49 15.41 -11.42
N ALA A 152 -11.75 16.49 -11.71
CA ALA A 152 -10.90 16.53 -12.90
C ALA A 152 -9.81 15.44 -12.91
N VAL A 153 -9.26 15.09 -11.74
CA VAL A 153 -8.24 14.05 -11.60
C VAL A 153 -8.82 12.66 -11.79
N ILE A 154 -9.92 12.33 -11.11
CA ILE A 154 -10.50 10.97 -11.12
C ILE A 154 -11.19 10.63 -12.43
N HIS A 155 -11.71 11.62 -13.17
CA HIS A 155 -12.27 11.43 -14.51
C HIS A 155 -11.19 11.26 -15.59
N ASN A 156 -9.90 11.47 -15.28
CA ASN A 156 -8.80 11.23 -16.20
C ASN A 156 -8.42 9.74 -16.23
N THR A 157 -9.26 8.92 -16.83
CA THR A 157 -9.06 7.46 -16.96
C THR A 157 -7.72 7.10 -17.62
N PRO A 158 -7.24 7.76 -18.71
CA PRO A 158 -5.94 7.46 -19.28
C PRO A 158 -4.80 7.64 -18.26
N MET A 159 -4.83 8.71 -17.47
CA MET A 159 -3.81 8.94 -16.43
C MET A 159 -3.87 7.86 -15.34
N LEU A 160 -5.07 7.47 -14.89
CA LEU A 160 -5.23 6.38 -13.93
C LEU A 160 -4.57 5.08 -14.44
N ILE A 161 -4.84 4.70 -15.69
CA ILE A 161 -4.24 3.50 -16.29
C ILE A 161 -2.72 3.59 -16.33
N ILE A 162 -2.18 4.74 -16.76
CA ILE A 162 -0.72 4.97 -16.77
C ILE A 162 -0.15 4.81 -15.37
N MET A 163 -0.76 5.41 -14.35
CA MET A 163 -0.25 5.36 -12.98
C MET A 163 -0.35 3.95 -12.38
N LEU A 164 -1.43 3.21 -12.66
CA LEU A 164 -1.53 1.80 -12.27
C LEU A 164 -0.43 0.95 -12.91
N VAL A 165 -0.16 1.13 -14.20
CA VAL A 165 0.93 0.41 -14.89
C VAL A 165 2.29 0.80 -14.33
N LEU A 166 2.54 2.08 -14.07
CA LEU A 166 3.79 2.58 -13.48
C LEU A 166 4.02 2.08 -12.04
N THR A 167 2.96 1.72 -11.31
CA THR A 167 3.09 1.18 -9.95
C THR A 167 3.97 -0.08 -9.93
N VAL A 168 3.90 -0.93 -10.95
CA VAL A 168 4.69 -2.17 -11.01
C VAL A 168 6.20 -1.89 -11.06
N PRO A 169 6.75 -1.14 -12.04
CA PRO A 169 8.18 -0.86 -12.06
C PRO A 169 8.63 -0.03 -10.85
N VAL A 170 7.80 0.87 -10.33
CA VAL A 170 8.12 1.65 -9.12
C VAL A 170 8.20 0.74 -7.89
N ALA A 171 7.27 -0.21 -7.72
CA ALA A 171 7.33 -1.21 -6.66
C ALA A 171 8.61 -2.06 -6.77
N MET A 172 8.95 -2.52 -7.99
CA MET A 172 10.18 -3.28 -8.22
C MET A 172 11.44 -2.47 -7.93
N LEU A 173 11.43 -1.18 -8.22
CA LEU A 173 12.52 -0.28 -7.83
C LEU A 173 12.61 -0.14 -6.32
N GLY A 174 11.49 0.09 -5.64
CA GLY A 174 11.41 0.24 -4.18
C GLY A 174 11.98 -0.98 -3.44
N ILE A 175 11.55 -2.19 -3.81
CA ILE A 175 12.05 -3.40 -3.17
C ILE A 175 13.55 -3.63 -3.45
N ARG A 176 14.04 -3.34 -4.65
CA ARG A 176 15.47 -3.45 -4.98
C ARG A 176 16.33 -2.43 -4.25
N LEU A 177 15.81 -1.21 -4.04
CA LEU A 177 16.48 -0.20 -3.20
C LEU A 177 16.54 -0.66 -1.75
N ALA A 178 15.44 -1.21 -1.22
CA ALA A 178 15.40 -1.79 0.11
C ALA A 178 16.46 -2.90 0.29
N GLU A 179 16.60 -3.81 -0.68
CA GLU A 179 17.63 -4.86 -0.67
C GLU A 179 19.06 -4.30 -0.63
N LYS A 180 19.33 -3.26 -1.41
CA LYS A 180 20.66 -2.63 -1.43
C LYS A 180 21.02 -1.95 -0.12
N VAL A 181 20.04 -1.32 0.53
CA VAL A 181 20.22 -0.60 1.79
C VAL A 181 20.20 -1.57 2.98
N MET A 182 19.27 -2.51 2.96
CA MET A 182 19.04 -3.45 4.07
C MET A 182 19.69 -4.82 3.80
N LYS A 183 20.98 -4.83 3.45
CA LYS A 183 21.74 -6.03 3.08
C LYS A 183 21.63 -7.19 4.07
N LYS A 184 21.60 -6.89 5.38
CA LYS A 184 21.49 -7.90 6.44
C LYS A 184 20.14 -8.63 6.40
N GLN A 185 19.04 -7.92 6.16
CA GLN A 185 17.70 -8.48 6.02
C GLN A 185 17.58 -9.26 4.70
N ALA A 186 18.11 -8.70 3.62
CA ALA A 186 18.13 -9.39 2.33
C ALA A 186 18.95 -10.70 2.39
N ALA A 187 20.08 -10.72 3.09
CA ALA A 187 20.92 -11.90 3.26
C ALA A 187 20.31 -12.98 4.17
N SER A 188 19.27 -12.68 4.95
CA SER A 188 18.52 -13.67 5.75
C SER A 188 17.47 -14.42 4.94
N LEU A 189 17.24 -13.99 3.69
CA LEU A 189 16.38 -14.63 2.70
C LEU A 189 17.28 -15.33 1.67
N LYS A 190 16.95 -16.59 1.37
CA LYS A 190 17.74 -17.43 0.44
C LYS A 190 17.58 -17.02 -1.02
#